data_f8507ba6a62907fae1fecd6b813e5c89
#
_entry.id   f8507ba6a62907fae1fecd6b813e5c89
#
_cell.length_a   1.000
_cell.length_b   1.000
_cell.length_c   1.000
_cell.angle_alpha   90.00
_cell.angle_beta   90.00
_cell.angle_gamma   90.00
#
_symmetry.space_group_name_H-M   'P 1'
#
loop_
_entity.id
_entity.type
_entity.pdbx_description
1 polymer ?
#
loop_
_entity_poly.entity_id
_entity_poly.type
_entity_poly.pdbx_seq_one_letter_code
_entity_poly.pdbx_strand_id
1 'polypeptide(L)'
;NFMQHIMTVMSSHGRAGVVLPDNVLFEAGSAGEGIRRRLLEQFDFHTLLRLPTGIFYKPGVKANVLFFEKRPPRADGKPNTKALWIYDFRTNLHFTLKKNPLDTKDLQDFVACYQVGLLGQRRETERFKRFEIDELLKRDKLNLDIFWLKDESLDDVDSLPTPDFIAAEIVENLQAALEAFQAVADELAVKP
;
A
#
# COMPACT_ATOMS: atom_id res chain seq x y z
N ASN A 1 7.76 1.34 14.44
CA ASN A 1 8.75 0.46 15.09
C ASN A 1 9.12 -0.78 14.24
N PHE A 2 8.16 -1.51 13.61
CA PHE A 2 8.47 -2.72 12.81
C PHE A 2 9.46 -2.46 11.67
N MET A 3 9.24 -1.43 10.86
CA MET A 3 10.17 -1.10 9.76
C MET A 3 11.59 -0.82 10.26
N GLN A 4 11.73 -0.05 11.34
CA GLN A 4 13.04 0.22 11.92
C GLN A 4 13.73 -1.06 12.41
N HIS A 5 12.97 -1.97 13.01
CA HIS A 5 13.50 -3.25 13.46
C HIS A 5 13.99 -4.09 12.27
N ILE A 6 13.16 -4.24 11.23
CA ILE A 6 13.54 -4.96 9.99
C ILE A 6 14.81 -4.37 9.39
N MET A 7 14.86 -3.04 9.21
CA MET A 7 16.05 -2.34 8.69
C MET A 7 17.31 -2.60 9.51
N THR A 8 17.16 -2.79 10.83
CA THR A 8 18.29 -3.00 11.74
C THR A 8 18.82 -4.43 11.66
N VAL A 9 17.94 -5.43 11.62
CA VAL A 9 18.34 -6.86 11.64
C VAL A 9 18.79 -7.38 10.28
N MET A 10 18.49 -6.66 9.19
CA MET A 10 18.92 -7.06 7.86
C MET A 10 20.44 -7.10 7.75
N SER A 11 20.98 -8.20 7.20
CA SER A 11 22.38 -8.30 6.78
C SER A 11 22.66 -7.42 5.58
N SER A 12 23.93 -7.12 5.32
CA SER A 12 24.36 -6.46 4.06
C SER A 12 23.90 -7.29 2.86
N HIS A 13 23.37 -6.63 1.84
CA HIS A 13 22.74 -7.24 0.66
C HIS A 13 21.50 -8.11 0.97
N GLY A 14 20.99 -8.06 2.20
CA GLY A 14 19.71 -8.66 2.56
C GLY A 14 18.56 -7.99 1.79
N ARG A 15 17.57 -8.80 1.39
CA ARG A 15 16.35 -8.34 0.69
C ARG A 15 15.15 -8.51 1.59
N ALA A 16 14.21 -7.58 1.49
CA ALA A 16 12.97 -7.61 2.23
C ALA A 16 11.77 -7.31 1.32
N GLY A 17 10.67 -8.03 1.56
CA GLY A 17 9.34 -7.70 1.06
C GLY A 17 8.42 -7.58 2.28
N VAL A 18 7.91 -6.37 2.53
CA VAL A 18 7.18 -6.08 3.76
C VAL A 18 5.80 -5.53 3.44
N VAL A 19 4.76 -6.17 3.95
CA VAL A 19 3.38 -5.70 3.84
C VAL A 19 3.12 -4.68 4.94
N LEU A 20 2.70 -3.47 4.56
CA LEU A 20 2.42 -2.37 5.48
C LEU A 20 1.14 -1.64 5.07
N PRO A 21 0.40 -1.06 6.03
CA PRO A 21 -0.76 -0.23 5.72
C PRO A 21 -0.34 1.07 5.02
N ASP A 22 -1.29 1.70 4.32
CA ASP A 22 -1.07 2.90 3.52
C ASP A 22 -0.43 4.07 4.27
N ASN A 23 -0.74 4.24 5.54
CA ASN A 23 -0.24 5.37 6.34
C ASN A 23 1.29 5.49 6.32
N VAL A 24 2.02 4.38 6.17
CA VAL A 24 3.49 4.42 6.08
C VAL A 24 3.99 5.28 4.93
N LEU A 25 3.21 5.42 3.87
CA LEU A 25 3.58 6.18 2.66
C LEU A 25 3.44 7.70 2.83
N PHE A 26 2.54 8.16 3.70
CA PHE A 26 2.18 9.58 3.79
C PHE A 26 2.04 10.11 5.22
N GLU A 27 2.08 9.26 6.25
CA GLU A 27 1.90 9.70 7.63
C GLU A 27 2.78 10.91 7.96
N ALA A 28 2.13 11.98 8.42
CA ALA A 28 2.80 13.20 8.82
C ALA A 28 3.50 13.00 10.16
N GLY A 29 4.62 13.71 10.34
CA GLY A 29 5.42 13.67 11.56
C GLY A 29 6.82 13.13 11.31
N SER A 30 7.73 13.50 12.21
CA SER A 30 9.17 13.21 12.09
C SER A 30 9.48 11.72 12.01
N ALA A 31 8.68 10.88 12.68
CA ALA A 31 8.89 9.43 12.69
C ALA A 31 8.56 8.80 11.33
N GLY A 32 7.42 9.13 10.72
CA GLY A 32 7.00 8.62 9.41
C GLY A 32 7.93 9.10 8.29
N GLU A 33 8.20 10.39 8.24
CA GLU A 33 9.15 10.97 7.28
C GLU A 33 10.55 10.40 7.45
N GLY A 34 11.05 10.27 8.69
CA GLY A 34 12.35 9.70 8.97
C GLY A 34 12.51 8.25 8.49
N ILE A 35 11.47 7.43 8.60
CA ILE A 35 11.47 6.05 8.07
C ILE A 35 11.54 6.07 6.55
N ARG A 36 10.72 6.89 5.87
CA ARG A 36 10.72 6.99 4.40
C ARG A 36 12.06 7.52 3.89
N ARG A 37 12.60 8.55 4.54
CA ARG A 37 13.93 9.11 4.22
C ARG A 37 15.01 8.04 4.33
N ARG A 38 15.06 7.35 5.48
CA ARG A 38 16.02 6.28 5.71
C ARG A 38 15.90 5.16 4.68
N LEU A 39 14.66 4.79 4.31
CA LEU A 39 14.40 3.76 3.32
C LEU A 39 14.94 4.16 1.93
N LEU A 40 14.71 5.40 1.51
CA LEU A 40 15.17 5.91 0.22
C LEU A 40 16.69 6.14 0.18
N GLU A 41 17.28 6.65 1.25
CA GLU A 41 18.70 7.04 1.28
C GLU A 41 19.63 5.86 1.57
N GLN A 42 19.30 5.02 2.57
CA GLN A 42 20.19 3.98 3.07
C GLN A 42 19.93 2.59 2.47
N PHE A 43 18.76 2.37 1.89
CA PHE A 43 18.38 1.12 1.22
C PHE A 43 18.13 1.38 -0.27
N ASP A 44 18.19 0.33 -1.07
CA ASP A 44 17.69 0.34 -2.45
C ASP A 44 16.22 -0.06 -2.41
N PHE A 45 15.32 0.94 -2.22
CA PHE A 45 13.88 0.75 -2.25
C PHE A 45 13.41 0.82 -3.69
N HIS A 46 13.43 -0.31 -4.36
CA HIS A 46 13.27 -0.39 -5.81
C HIS A 46 11.84 -0.66 -6.28
N THR A 47 10.92 -1.13 -5.41
CA THR A 47 9.55 -1.46 -5.85
C THR A 47 8.53 -1.27 -4.72
N LEU A 48 7.42 -0.64 -5.05
CA LEU A 48 6.22 -0.52 -4.25
C LEU A 48 5.05 -1.17 -5.01
N LEU A 49 4.41 -2.18 -4.41
CA LEU A 49 3.19 -2.77 -4.91
C LEU A 49 2.01 -2.28 -4.07
N ARG A 50 1.08 -1.56 -4.68
CA ARG A 50 -0.15 -1.10 -4.03
C ARG A 50 -1.20 -2.19 -4.12
N LEU A 51 -1.56 -2.77 -2.97
CA LEU A 51 -2.52 -3.88 -2.92
C LEU A 51 -3.98 -3.38 -3.00
N PRO A 52 -4.86 -4.14 -3.64
CA PRO A 52 -6.28 -3.82 -3.68
C PRO A 52 -6.94 -3.96 -2.31
N THR A 53 -8.09 -3.34 -2.16
CA THR A 53 -8.97 -3.57 -1.01
C THR A 53 -9.70 -4.91 -1.12
N GLY A 54 -10.27 -5.38 -0.02
CA GLY A 54 -11.10 -6.59 0.01
C GLY A 54 -10.34 -7.91 0.13
N ILE A 55 -8.99 -7.88 0.17
CA ILE A 55 -8.14 -9.07 0.33
C ILE A 55 -7.84 -9.42 1.78
N PHE A 56 -8.19 -8.56 2.72
CA PHE A 56 -7.99 -8.77 4.16
C PHE A 56 -9.34 -8.97 4.86
N TYR A 57 -9.34 -9.66 6.02
CA TYR A 57 -10.54 -9.89 6.82
C TYR A 57 -11.23 -8.59 7.25
N LYS A 58 -10.45 -7.57 7.59
CA LYS A 58 -10.98 -6.25 7.92
C LYS A 58 -11.33 -5.49 6.62
N PRO A 59 -12.59 -5.11 6.41
CA PRO A 59 -13.00 -4.35 5.23
C PRO A 59 -12.25 -3.01 5.13
N GLY A 60 -12.01 -2.55 3.91
CA GLY A 60 -11.43 -1.23 3.65
C GLY A 60 -9.95 -1.08 4.00
N VAL A 61 -9.26 -2.14 4.44
CA VAL A 61 -7.81 -2.08 4.68
C VAL A 61 -7.09 -1.85 3.35
N LYS A 62 -6.35 -0.75 3.30
CA LYS A 62 -5.42 -0.43 2.22
C LYS A 62 -3.99 -0.75 2.68
N ALA A 63 -3.31 -1.57 1.93
CA ALA A 63 -1.94 -1.97 2.23
C ALA A 63 -1.05 -1.94 0.98
N ASN A 64 0.25 -2.01 1.22
CA ASN A 64 1.27 -2.03 0.18
C ASN A 64 2.33 -3.04 0.53
N VAL A 65 3.03 -3.56 -0.49
CA VAL A 65 4.25 -4.34 -0.30
C VAL A 65 5.45 -3.49 -0.73
N LEU A 66 6.37 -3.29 0.19
CA LEU A 66 7.62 -2.57 -0.03
C LEU A 66 8.74 -3.58 -0.28
N PHE A 67 9.39 -3.52 -1.44
CA PHE A 67 10.52 -4.38 -1.79
C PHE A 67 11.80 -3.56 -1.79
N PHE A 68 12.71 -3.89 -0.92
CA PHE A 68 13.96 -3.17 -0.76
C PHE A 68 15.15 -4.08 -0.40
N GLU A 69 16.34 -3.60 -0.69
CA GLU A 69 17.60 -4.28 -0.41
C GLU A 69 18.50 -3.39 0.45
N LYS A 70 19.17 -3.98 1.44
CA LYS A 70 20.18 -3.27 2.21
C LYS A 70 21.47 -3.18 1.42
N ARG A 71 21.89 -1.96 1.12
CA ARG A 71 23.12 -1.67 0.40
C ARG A 71 24.13 -0.94 1.29
N PRO A 72 25.45 -1.15 1.08
CA PRO A 72 26.46 -0.29 1.70
C PRO A 72 26.23 1.18 1.27
N PRO A 73 26.61 2.15 2.12
CA PRO A 73 26.59 3.55 1.72
C PRO A 73 27.39 3.77 0.46
N ARG A 74 26.88 4.59 -0.45
CA ARG A 74 27.57 4.93 -1.69
C ARG A 74 28.76 5.87 -1.41
N ALA A 75 29.85 5.66 -2.13
CA ALA A 75 31.04 6.50 -2.01
C ALA A 75 30.81 7.98 -2.43
N ASP A 76 29.80 8.21 -3.31
CA ASP A 76 29.44 9.56 -3.77
C ASP A 76 28.43 10.27 -2.83
N GLY A 77 28.07 9.66 -1.70
CA GLY A 77 27.13 10.21 -0.72
C GLY A 77 25.69 10.30 -1.20
N LYS A 78 25.36 9.81 -2.41
CA LYS A 78 24.00 9.84 -2.94
C LYS A 78 23.14 8.73 -2.36
N PRO A 79 21.81 8.87 -2.40
CA PRO A 79 20.89 7.82 -2.00
C PRO A 79 21.15 6.49 -2.70
N ASN A 80 20.96 5.38 -1.99
CA ASN A 80 21.07 4.04 -2.56
C ASN A 80 19.93 3.74 -3.54
N THR A 81 18.70 4.21 -3.24
CA THR A 81 17.58 4.18 -4.18
C THR A 81 17.87 5.15 -5.32
N LYS A 82 17.87 4.66 -6.56
CA LYS A 82 18.01 5.49 -7.76
C LYS A 82 16.65 5.93 -8.28
N ALA A 83 15.72 5.00 -8.31
CA ALA A 83 14.34 5.22 -8.70
C ALA A 83 13.44 4.20 -8.00
N LEU A 84 12.23 4.62 -7.69
CA LEU A 84 11.18 3.77 -7.16
C LEU A 84 10.21 3.41 -8.30
N TRP A 85 9.99 2.12 -8.47
CA TRP A 85 8.95 1.60 -9.34
C TRP A 85 7.69 1.32 -8.54
N ILE A 86 6.58 1.89 -8.94
CA ILE A 86 5.29 1.69 -8.28
C ILE A 86 4.38 0.89 -9.22
N TYR A 87 3.83 -0.21 -8.72
CA TYR A 87 2.79 -0.97 -9.40
C TYR A 87 1.45 -0.70 -8.72
N ASP A 88 0.51 -0.15 -9.46
CA ASP A 88 -0.86 0.06 -8.99
C ASP A 88 -1.70 -1.20 -9.28
N PHE A 89 -1.84 -2.03 -8.24
CA PHE A 89 -2.73 -3.19 -8.24
C PHE A 89 -4.03 -2.90 -7.50
N ARG A 90 -4.41 -1.62 -7.39
CA ARG A 90 -5.57 -1.16 -6.62
C ARG A 90 -6.64 -0.53 -7.49
N THR A 91 -6.27 0.45 -8.31
CA THR A 91 -7.21 1.25 -9.08
C THR A 91 -8.00 0.39 -10.06
N ASN A 92 -9.32 0.49 -10.02
CA ASN A 92 -10.29 -0.26 -10.84
C ASN A 92 -10.22 -1.81 -10.66
N LEU A 93 -9.70 -2.28 -9.51
CA LEU A 93 -9.66 -3.71 -9.19
C LEU A 93 -10.39 -3.97 -7.87
N HIS A 94 -11.36 -4.86 -7.91
CA HIS A 94 -12.21 -5.18 -6.78
C HIS A 94 -12.10 -6.66 -6.40
N PHE A 95 -11.58 -6.90 -5.21
CA PHE A 95 -11.49 -8.25 -4.65
C PHE A 95 -12.36 -8.39 -3.42
N THR A 96 -12.76 -9.62 -3.13
CA THR A 96 -13.49 -9.98 -1.91
C THR A 96 -13.01 -11.35 -1.45
N LEU A 97 -13.04 -11.61 -0.15
CA LEU A 97 -12.57 -12.88 0.40
C LEU A 97 -13.34 -14.13 -0.08
N LYS A 98 -14.63 -13.97 -0.46
CA LYS A 98 -15.49 -15.13 -0.79
C LYS A 98 -15.90 -15.18 -2.26
N LYS A 99 -16.38 -14.05 -2.82
CA LYS A 99 -16.95 -14.03 -4.16
C LYS A 99 -15.90 -13.85 -5.26
N ASN A 100 -14.86 -13.05 -5.02
CA ASN A 100 -13.79 -12.77 -5.95
C ASN A 100 -12.46 -12.71 -5.18
N PRO A 101 -11.94 -13.84 -4.67
CA PRO A 101 -10.69 -13.86 -3.92
C PRO A 101 -9.49 -13.57 -4.81
N LEU A 102 -8.50 -12.88 -4.26
CA LEU A 102 -7.20 -12.69 -4.92
C LEU A 102 -6.53 -14.06 -5.13
N ASP A 103 -6.09 -14.33 -6.36
CA ASP A 103 -5.38 -15.56 -6.73
C ASP A 103 -4.01 -15.23 -7.33
N THR A 104 -3.14 -16.23 -7.41
CA THR A 104 -1.79 -16.10 -7.99
C THR A 104 -1.82 -15.64 -9.44
N LYS A 105 -2.83 -16.02 -10.20
CA LYS A 105 -3.02 -15.56 -11.59
C LYS A 105 -3.17 -14.04 -11.72
N ASP A 106 -3.78 -13.40 -10.73
CA ASP A 106 -4.03 -11.96 -10.74
C ASP A 106 -2.73 -11.15 -10.55
N LEU A 107 -1.70 -11.78 -9.99
CA LEU A 107 -0.38 -11.19 -9.79
C LEU A 107 0.59 -11.41 -10.96
N GLN A 108 0.20 -12.13 -12.01
CA GLN A 108 1.11 -12.48 -13.10
C GLN A 108 1.64 -11.26 -13.83
N ASP A 109 0.82 -10.24 -14.07
CA ASP A 109 1.25 -9.00 -14.70
C ASP A 109 2.27 -8.26 -13.83
N PHE A 110 2.04 -8.16 -12.51
CA PHE A 110 3.03 -7.62 -11.59
C PHE A 110 4.34 -8.39 -11.63
N VAL A 111 4.29 -9.72 -11.62
CA VAL A 111 5.50 -10.57 -11.67
C VAL A 111 6.27 -10.35 -12.98
N ALA A 112 5.57 -10.22 -14.09
CA ALA A 112 6.15 -9.91 -15.38
C ALA A 112 6.81 -8.52 -15.40
N CYS A 113 6.19 -7.52 -14.80
CA CYS A 113 6.73 -6.16 -14.64
C CYS A 113 7.90 -6.11 -13.64
N TYR A 114 7.85 -6.89 -12.57
CA TYR A 114 8.83 -6.89 -11.50
C TYR A 114 10.22 -7.34 -11.97
N GLN A 115 10.35 -8.24 -12.94
CA GLN A 115 11.59 -8.70 -13.55
C GLN A 115 12.62 -9.15 -12.50
N VAL A 116 12.33 -10.26 -11.82
CA VAL A 116 13.21 -10.82 -10.78
C VAL A 116 14.64 -11.02 -11.32
N GLY A 117 15.64 -10.46 -10.63
CA GLY A 117 17.04 -10.52 -11.04
C GLY A 117 17.44 -9.62 -12.20
N LEU A 118 16.49 -8.98 -12.88
CA LEU A 118 16.71 -8.14 -14.06
C LEU A 118 16.09 -6.75 -13.89
N LEU A 119 16.25 -6.15 -12.70
CA LEU A 119 15.61 -4.86 -12.35
C LEU A 119 15.93 -3.72 -13.33
N GLY A 120 17.06 -3.78 -14.02
CA GLY A 120 17.45 -2.81 -15.06
C GLY A 120 16.73 -2.96 -16.39
N GLN A 121 16.01 -4.05 -16.63
CA GLN A 121 15.26 -4.31 -17.87
C GLN A 121 13.78 -3.96 -17.78
N ARG A 122 13.35 -3.44 -16.63
CA ARG A 122 11.97 -3.01 -16.40
C ARG A 122 11.54 -1.95 -17.40
N ARG A 123 10.28 -2.04 -17.80
CA ARG A 123 9.64 -1.06 -18.66
C ARG A 123 8.36 -0.57 -18.00
N GLU A 124 8.02 0.68 -18.26
CA GLU A 124 6.75 1.22 -17.82
C GLU A 124 5.59 0.56 -18.55
N THR A 125 4.52 0.36 -17.82
CA THR A 125 3.22 -0.03 -18.34
C THR A 125 2.17 0.94 -17.81
N GLU A 126 0.91 0.75 -18.16
CA GLU A 126 -0.17 1.55 -17.60
C GLU A 126 -0.16 1.52 -16.07
N ARG A 127 0.02 0.33 -15.48
CA ARG A 127 -0.02 0.09 -14.03
C ARG A 127 1.34 0.16 -13.34
N PHE A 128 2.46 0.20 -14.08
CA PHE A 128 3.81 0.16 -13.54
C PHE A 128 4.61 1.38 -13.99
N LYS A 129 4.88 2.30 -13.06
CA LYS A 129 5.54 3.58 -13.35
C LYS A 129 6.83 3.74 -12.54
N ARG A 130 7.78 4.44 -13.14
CA ARG A 130 9.09 4.75 -12.57
C ARG A 130 9.14 6.21 -12.10
N PHE A 131 9.63 6.41 -10.88
CA PHE A 131 9.81 7.74 -10.26
C PHE A 131 11.26 7.90 -9.83
N GLU A 132 11.90 8.97 -10.31
CA GLU A 132 13.30 9.25 -10.00
C GLU A 132 13.46 9.70 -8.54
N ILE A 133 14.60 9.34 -7.92
CA ILE A 133 14.86 9.69 -6.52
C ILE A 133 14.79 11.20 -6.29
N ASP A 134 15.30 12.01 -7.21
CA ASP A 134 15.31 13.47 -7.08
C ASP A 134 13.90 14.08 -7.08
N GLU A 135 12.96 13.45 -7.78
CA GLU A 135 11.55 13.80 -7.76
C GLU A 135 10.91 13.42 -6.40
N LEU A 136 11.18 12.22 -5.92
CA LEU A 136 10.62 11.73 -4.66
C LEU A 136 11.10 12.56 -3.47
N LEU A 137 12.38 12.96 -3.44
CA LEU A 137 12.95 13.75 -2.37
C LEU A 137 12.41 15.19 -2.31
N LYS A 138 11.86 15.71 -3.41
CA LYS A 138 11.23 17.04 -3.47
C LYS A 138 9.77 17.04 -3.00
N ARG A 139 9.15 15.87 -2.84
CA ARG A 139 7.76 15.79 -2.42
C ARG A 139 7.60 16.22 -0.97
N ASP A 140 6.50 16.91 -0.69
CA ASP A 140 6.19 17.34 0.69
C ASP A 140 6.21 16.14 1.63
N LYS A 141 6.99 16.29 2.71
CA LYS A 141 7.18 15.25 3.75
C LYS A 141 7.54 13.87 3.21
N LEU A 142 8.19 13.79 2.04
CA LEU A 142 8.50 12.54 1.33
C LEU A 142 7.27 11.66 1.13
N ASN A 143 6.14 12.24 0.77
CA ASN A 143 4.92 11.50 0.51
C ASN A 143 5.09 10.59 -0.72
N LEU A 144 4.95 9.28 -0.50
CA LEU A 144 5.07 8.23 -1.53
C LEU A 144 3.71 7.71 -2.00
N ASP A 145 2.61 8.31 -1.55
CA ASP A 145 1.26 7.98 -2.01
C ASP A 145 0.98 8.70 -3.34
N ILE A 146 1.42 8.06 -4.43
CA ILE A 146 1.39 8.62 -5.79
C ILE A 146 0.31 7.92 -6.60
N PHE A 147 -0.50 8.70 -7.29
CA PHE A 147 -1.57 8.24 -8.18
C PHE A 147 -1.36 8.80 -9.59
N TRP A 148 -1.63 8.00 -10.62
CA TRP A 148 -1.61 8.40 -12.03
C TRP A 148 -2.70 7.72 -12.84
N LEU A 149 -3.30 6.63 -12.34
CA LEU A 149 -4.45 6.00 -12.98
C LEU A 149 -5.71 6.77 -12.63
N LYS A 150 -6.59 6.90 -13.63
CA LYS A 150 -7.92 7.43 -13.43
C LYS A 150 -8.79 6.39 -12.72
N ASP A 151 -9.42 6.78 -11.65
CA ASP A 151 -10.38 5.94 -10.95
C ASP A 151 -11.73 6.07 -11.67
N GLU A 152 -12.09 5.01 -12.42
CA GLU A 152 -13.33 4.96 -13.20
C GLU A 152 -14.59 5.02 -12.32
N SER A 153 -14.46 4.65 -11.05
CA SER A 153 -15.56 4.76 -10.10
C SER A 153 -15.96 6.21 -9.81
N LEU A 154 -15.08 7.17 -10.10
CA LEU A 154 -15.37 8.61 -9.95
C LEU A 154 -16.04 9.22 -11.18
N ASP A 155 -15.99 8.56 -12.33
CA ASP A 155 -16.62 9.04 -13.55
C ASP A 155 -18.11 8.70 -13.63
N ASP A 156 -18.53 7.74 -12.87
CA ASP A 156 -19.90 7.22 -12.87
C ASP A 156 -20.75 7.86 -11.75
N VAL A 157 -20.60 9.18 -11.61
CA VAL A 157 -21.42 9.96 -10.64
C VAL A 157 -22.92 9.81 -10.94
N ASP A 158 -23.25 9.59 -12.23
CA ASP A 158 -24.64 9.35 -12.66
C ASP A 158 -25.15 7.94 -12.31
N SER A 159 -24.26 6.99 -12.00
CA SER A 159 -24.61 5.62 -11.56
C SER A 159 -24.62 5.44 -10.05
N LEU A 160 -24.18 6.45 -9.30
CA LEU A 160 -24.29 6.41 -7.84
C LEU A 160 -25.77 6.30 -7.42
N PRO A 161 -26.10 5.42 -6.48
CA PRO A 161 -27.43 5.41 -5.87
C PRO A 161 -27.79 6.81 -5.36
N THR A 162 -29.07 7.14 -5.39
CA THR A 162 -29.52 8.44 -4.89
C THR A 162 -29.00 8.67 -3.45
N PRO A 163 -28.72 9.92 -3.05
CA PRO A 163 -28.25 10.22 -1.69
C PRO A 163 -29.14 9.60 -0.59
N ASP A 164 -30.44 9.52 -0.83
CA ASP A 164 -31.39 8.89 0.10
C ASP A 164 -31.15 7.38 0.23
N PHE A 165 -30.84 6.70 -0.87
CA PHE A 165 -30.50 5.26 -0.85
C PHE A 165 -29.20 5.01 -0.10
N ILE A 166 -28.17 5.81 -0.37
CA ILE A 166 -26.87 5.71 0.32
C ILE A 166 -27.05 5.99 1.82
N ALA A 167 -27.85 6.99 2.18
CA ALA A 167 -28.15 7.31 3.58
C ALA A 167 -28.90 6.15 4.27
N ALA A 168 -29.86 5.53 3.60
CA ALA A 168 -30.58 4.38 4.13
C ALA A 168 -29.66 3.17 4.37
N GLU A 169 -28.75 2.87 3.41
CA GLU A 169 -27.77 1.79 3.55
C GLU A 169 -26.79 2.05 4.71
N ILE A 170 -26.34 3.30 4.87
CA ILE A 170 -25.48 3.68 6.00
C ILE A 170 -26.21 3.48 7.33
N VAL A 171 -27.46 3.89 7.43
CA VAL A 171 -28.28 3.72 8.65
C VAL A 171 -28.47 2.25 8.98
N GLU A 172 -28.79 1.41 7.99
CA GLU A 172 -28.94 -0.04 8.17
C GLU A 172 -27.63 -0.69 8.67
N ASN A 173 -26.50 -0.35 8.06
CA ASN A 173 -25.20 -0.85 8.49
C ASN A 173 -24.82 -0.40 9.91
N LEU A 174 -25.14 0.83 10.28
CA LEU A 174 -24.90 1.34 11.64
C LEU A 174 -25.80 0.65 12.68
N GLN A 175 -27.06 0.38 12.34
CA GLN A 175 -27.98 -0.36 13.21
C GLN A 175 -27.51 -1.80 13.44
N ALA A 176 -27.10 -2.50 12.38
CA ALA A 176 -26.55 -3.84 12.49
C ALA A 176 -25.25 -3.88 13.34
N ALA A 177 -24.41 -2.87 13.19
CA ALA A 177 -23.22 -2.74 14.04
C ALA A 177 -23.57 -2.49 15.50
N LEU A 178 -24.55 -1.63 15.77
CA LEU A 178 -25.02 -1.34 17.12
C LEU A 178 -25.58 -2.60 17.81
N GLU A 179 -26.41 -3.36 17.11
CA GLU A 179 -26.97 -4.62 17.62
C GLU A 179 -25.86 -5.63 17.96
N ALA A 180 -24.85 -5.74 17.09
CA ALA A 180 -23.70 -6.62 17.34
C ALA A 180 -22.90 -6.20 18.60
N PHE A 181 -22.70 -4.88 18.81
CA PHE A 181 -22.02 -4.39 20.01
C PHE A 181 -22.87 -4.55 21.26
N GLN A 182 -24.20 -4.35 21.16
CA GLN A 182 -25.12 -4.59 22.27
C GLN A 182 -25.10 -6.06 22.71
N ALA A 183 -25.12 -7.01 21.76
CA ALA A 183 -25.02 -8.43 22.07
C ALA A 183 -23.71 -8.78 22.83
N VAL A 184 -22.59 -8.20 22.41
CA VAL A 184 -21.30 -8.38 23.11
C VAL A 184 -21.34 -7.75 24.51
N ALA A 185 -21.93 -6.57 24.66
CA ALA A 185 -22.06 -5.92 25.96
C ALA A 185 -22.91 -6.74 26.93
N ASP A 186 -24.03 -7.30 26.43
CA ASP A 186 -24.90 -8.18 27.22
C ASP A 186 -24.18 -9.47 27.64
N GLU A 187 -23.39 -10.09 26.76
CA GLU A 187 -22.59 -11.26 27.11
C GLU A 187 -21.54 -10.95 28.19
N LEU A 188 -20.93 -9.77 28.14
CA LEU A 188 -19.93 -9.34 29.13
C LEU A 188 -20.57 -8.97 30.47
N ALA A 189 -21.80 -8.47 30.46
CA ALA A 189 -22.55 -8.13 31.69
C ALA A 189 -23.03 -9.38 32.43
N VAL A 190 -23.17 -10.52 31.78
CA VAL A 190 -23.68 -11.78 32.38
C VAL A 190 -22.56 -12.63 33.02
N LYS A 191 -21.27 -12.26 32.83
CA LYS A 191 -20.16 -12.97 33.51
C LYS A 191 -19.90 -12.35 34.88
N PRO A 192 -20.17 -13.08 35.99
CA PRO A 192 -19.83 -12.64 37.35
C PRO A 192 -18.31 -12.66 37.57
#